data_80da0b0fb940e36691c738d4cdf1be65
#
_entry.id   80da0b0fb940e36691c738d4cdf1be65
#
_cell.length_a   1.000
_cell.length_b   1.000
_cell.length_c   1.000
_cell.angle_alpha   90.00
_cell.angle_beta   90.00
_cell.angle_gamma   90.00
#
_symmetry.space_group_name_H-M   'P 1'
#
loop_
_entity.id
_entity.type
_entity.pdbx_description
1 polymer ?
#
loop_
_entity_poly.entity_id
_entity_poly.type
_entity_poly.pdbx_seq_one_letter_code
_entity_poly.pdbx_strand_id
1 'polypeptide(L)' 'MNNAAASHVSMEYNLKGPSFTVSTACASSNHAMAQAFQMVRSGLSDVMVTGGSESMLCFGGVKAWEGLRVMSKDA' A
#
# COMPACT_ATOMS: atom_id res chain seq x y z
N MET A 1 4.25 -2.79 11.24
CA MET A 1 5.09 -1.86 10.46
C MET A 1 4.37 -1.52 9.15
N ASN A 2 4.46 -0.28 8.75
CA ASN A 2 3.76 0.19 7.54
C ASN A 2 4.25 -0.47 6.27
N ASN A 3 5.47 -0.98 6.26
CA ASN A 3 6.07 -1.62 5.09
C ASN A 3 5.99 -3.14 5.11
N ALA A 4 5.15 -3.71 5.97
CA ALA A 4 5.08 -5.17 6.11
C ALA A 4 4.68 -5.86 4.79
N ALA A 5 3.66 -5.34 4.12
CA ALA A 5 3.20 -5.91 2.85
C ALA A 5 4.29 -5.86 1.78
N ALA A 6 4.92 -4.70 1.61
CA ALA A 6 6.02 -4.54 0.64
C ALA A 6 7.19 -5.47 0.96
N SER A 7 7.55 -5.58 2.24
CA SER A 7 8.65 -6.44 2.68
C SER A 7 8.37 -7.92 2.41
N HIS A 8 7.14 -8.36 2.69
CA HIS A 8 6.76 -9.76 2.46
C HIS A 8 6.80 -10.11 0.97
N VAL A 9 6.32 -9.22 0.12
CA VAL A 9 6.39 -9.43 -1.34
C VAL A 9 7.85 -9.49 -1.80
N SER A 10 8.68 -8.56 -1.32
CA SER A 10 10.11 -8.54 -1.63
C SER A 10 10.81 -9.84 -1.26
N MET A 11 10.55 -10.34 -0.05
CA MET A 11 11.16 -11.58 0.43
C MET A 11 10.65 -12.80 -0.33
N GLU A 12 9.35 -12.87 -0.57
CA GLU A 12 8.73 -14.02 -1.24
C GLU A 12 9.26 -14.20 -2.66
N TYR A 13 9.45 -13.11 -3.37
CA TYR A 13 9.89 -13.15 -4.77
C TYR A 13 11.35 -12.75 -4.97
N ASN A 14 12.10 -12.60 -3.87
CA ASN A 14 13.53 -12.28 -3.89
C ASN A 14 13.83 -11.00 -4.69
N LEU A 15 13.02 -9.98 -4.47
CA LEU A 15 13.16 -8.67 -5.12
C LEU A 15 14.13 -7.82 -4.30
N LYS A 16 15.25 -7.41 -4.89
CA LYS A 16 16.34 -6.76 -4.15
C LYS A 16 16.48 -5.27 -4.41
N GLY A 17 15.64 -4.71 -5.25
CA GLY A 17 15.64 -3.28 -5.52
C GLY A 17 14.99 -2.46 -4.41
N PRO A 18 14.75 -1.18 -4.66
CA PRO A 18 14.09 -0.32 -3.68
C PRO A 18 12.74 -0.89 -3.25
N SER A 19 12.47 -0.87 -1.95
CA SER A 19 11.22 -1.37 -1.37
C SER A 19 10.78 -0.40 -0.27
N PHE A 20 9.63 0.21 -0.44
CA PHE A 20 9.13 1.22 0.49
C PHE A 20 7.62 1.35 0.38
N THR A 21 7.05 2.10 1.31
CA THR A 21 5.61 2.29 1.41
C THR A 21 5.28 3.78 1.31
N VAL A 22 4.24 4.08 0.57
CA VAL A 22 3.68 5.43 0.44
C VAL A 22 2.41 5.49 1.26
N SER A 23 2.24 6.57 2.02
CA SER A 23 1.06 6.76 2.85
C SER A 23 0.43 8.11 2.54
N THR A 24 -0.69 8.08 1.82
CA THR A 24 -1.48 9.26 1.44
C THR A 24 -2.97 8.96 1.56
N ALA A 25 -3.36 8.31 2.66
CA ALA A 25 -4.73 7.89 2.95
C ALA A 25 -5.32 7.08 1.79
N CYS A 26 -6.51 7.42 1.32
CA CYS A 26 -7.20 6.66 0.25
C CYS A 26 -6.45 6.68 -1.09
N ALA A 27 -5.54 7.61 -1.30
CA ALA A 27 -4.77 7.75 -2.53
C ALA A 27 -3.44 7.01 -2.50
N SER A 28 -3.14 6.26 -1.43
CA SER A 28 -1.81 5.64 -1.24
C SER A 28 -1.41 4.74 -2.40
N SER A 29 -2.29 3.87 -2.86
CA SER A 29 -1.99 2.96 -3.94
C SER A 29 -1.75 3.70 -5.27
N ASN A 30 -2.51 4.75 -5.54
CA ASN A 30 -2.32 5.58 -6.73
C ASN A 30 -0.96 6.30 -6.69
N HIS A 31 -0.59 6.84 -5.53
CA HIS A 31 0.72 7.47 -5.36
C HIS A 31 1.86 6.46 -5.46
N ALA A 32 1.66 5.25 -4.95
CA ALA A 32 2.65 4.18 -5.09
C ALA A 32 2.88 3.84 -6.58
N MET A 33 1.80 3.74 -7.36
CA MET A 33 1.90 3.50 -8.80
C MET A 33 2.62 4.65 -9.52
N ALA A 34 2.33 5.90 -9.15
CA ALA A 34 3.00 7.06 -9.73
C ALA A 34 4.50 7.04 -9.44
N GLN A 35 4.89 6.71 -8.21
CA GLN A 35 6.30 6.58 -7.82
C GLN A 35 6.98 5.46 -8.60
N ALA A 36 6.35 4.29 -8.70
CA ALA A 36 6.89 3.17 -9.45
C ALA A 36 7.08 3.52 -10.92
N PHE A 37 6.11 4.19 -11.50
CA PHE A 37 6.17 4.66 -12.89
C PHE A 37 7.38 5.58 -13.10
N GLN A 38 7.56 6.56 -12.21
CA GLN A 38 8.67 7.50 -12.31
C GLN A 38 10.03 6.81 -12.14
N MET A 39 10.12 5.82 -11.26
CA MET A 39 11.36 5.08 -11.03
C MET A 39 11.76 4.26 -12.25
N VAL A 40 10.80 3.64 -12.91
CA VAL A 40 11.06 2.90 -14.14
C VAL A 40 11.41 3.86 -15.28
N ARG A 41 10.64 4.92 -15.42
CA ARG A 41 10.84 5.91 -16.47
C ARG A 41 12.20 6.61 -16.38
N SER A 42 12.65 6.91 -15.17
CA SER A 42 13.93 7.59 -14.95
C SER A 42 15.14 6.66 -15.00
N GLY A 43 14.93 5.37 -15.11
CA GLY A 43 16.01 4.38 -15.16
C GLY A 43 16.54 3.94 -13.80
N LEU A 44 15.90 4.37 -12.69
CA LEU A 44 16.31 3.92 -11.36
C LEU A 44 16.03 2.44 -11.15
N SER A 45 15.03 1.90 -11.81
CA SER A 45 14.69 0.48 -11.76
C SER A 45 14.20 0.03 -13.13
N ASP A 46 14.47 -1.22 -13.48
CA ASP A 46 14.00 -1.80 -14.73
C ASP A 46 12.55 -2.25 -14.62
N VAL A 47 12.18 -2.77 -13.44
CA VAL A 47 10.84 -3.28 -13.15
C VAL A 47 10.49 -2.90 -11.72
N MET A 48 9.24 -2.51 -11.51
CA MET A 48 8.71 -2.23 -10.17
C MET A 48 7.38 -2.95 -9.97
N VAL A 49 7.23 -3.62 -8.84
CA VAL A 49 5.93 -4.14 -8.39
C VAL A 49 5.29 -3.06 -7.51
N THR A 50 4.05 -2.75 -7.76
CA THR A 50 3.35 -1.72 -7.01
C THR A 50 1.89 -2.11 -6.78
N GLY A 51 1.26 -1.47 -5.84
CA GLY A 51 -0.13 -1.73 -5.50
C GLY A 51 -0.48 -1.20 -4.13
N GLY A 52 -1.52 -1.75 -3.54
CA GLY A 52 -1.96 -1.37 -2.21
C GLY A 52 -2.61 -2.53 -1.50
N SER A 53 -2.62 -2.46 -0.19
CA SER A 53 -3.28 -3.44 0.66
C SER A 53 -3.89 -2.74 1.86
N GLU A 54 -4.98 -3.28 2.35
CA GLU A 54 -5.67 -2.74 3.52
C GLU A 54 -6.25 -3.89 4.33
N SER A 55 -6.08 -3.79 5.64
CA SER A 55 -6.69 -4.75 6.55
C SER A 55 -6.95 -4.05 7.89
N MET A 56 -8.15 -3.56 8.07
CA MET A 56 -8.58 -2.84 9.27
C MET A 56 -9.52 -3.69 10.12
N LEU A 57 -9.35 -5.01 10.09
CA LEU A 57 -10.28 -5.94 10.73
C LEU A 57 -9.92 -6.13 12.22
N CYS A 58 -9.89 -5.04 12.96
CA CYS A 58 -9.72 -5.02 14.41
C CYS A 58 -10.69 -4.01 15.00
N PHE A 59 -10.93 -4.11 16.31
CA PHE A 59 -11.93 -3.28 16.98
C PHE A 59 -11.68 -1.79 16.75
N GLY A 60 -10.46 -1.32 16.97
CA GLY A 60 -10.11 0.09 16.79
C GLY A 60 -10.26 0.57 15.36
N GLY A 61 -9.86 -0.26 14.39
CA GLY A 61 -9.97 0.06 12.97
C GLY A 61 -11.43 0.19 12.52
N VAL A 62 -12.24 -0.80 12.88
CA VAL A 62 -13.68 -0.78 12.54
C VAL A 62 -14.37 0.41 13.20
N LYS A 63 -14.06 0.68 14.47
CA LYS A 63 -14.65 1.82 15.19
C LYS A 63 -14.24 3.16 14.58
N ALA A 64 -13.01 3.28 14.12
CA ALA A 64 -12.56 4.51 13.45
C ALA A 64 -13.37 4.77 12.17
N TRP A 65 -13.56 3.76 11.35
CA TRP A 65 -14.36 3.88 10.12
C TRP A 65 -15.84 4.11 10.43
N GLU A 66 -16.38 3.44 11.45
CA GLU A 66 -17.74 3.68 11.92
C GLU A 66 -17.93 5.14 12.34
N GLY A 67 -16.95 5.73 13.03
CA GLY A 67 -16.96 7.13 13.44
C GLY A 67 -17.05 8.10 12.27
N LEU A 68 -16.53 7.74 11.11
CA LEU A 68 -16.63 8.53 9.89
C LEU A 68 -17.98 8.40 9.19
N ARG A 69 -18.84 7.48 9.64
CA ARG A 69 -20.19 7.25 9.10
C ARG A 69 -20.20 6.88 7.61
N VAL A 70 -19.17 6.18 7.16
CA VAL A 70 -19.04 5.75 5.75
C VAL A 70 -19.24 4.26 5.56
N MET A 71 -19.43 3.52 6.65
CA MET A 71 -19.64 2.07 6.58
C MET A 71 -21.08 1.73 6.21
N SER A 72 -21.24 0.59 5.54
CA SER A 72 -22.57 0.05 5.26
C SER A 72 -23.30 -0.27 6.56
N LYS A 73 -24.60 -0.04 6.59
CA LYS A 73 -25.47 -0.41 7.70
C LYS A 73 -26.08 -1.80 7.51
N ASP A 74 -25.88 -2.40 6.35
CA ASP A 74 -26.38 -3.73 6.05
C ASP A 74 -25.42 -4.78 6.60
N ALA A 75 -25.99 -5.84 7.16
CA ALA A 75 -25.19 -6.93 7.69
C ALA A 75 -24.68 -7.87 6.61
#